data_09eb9346a74bc9e3c5d3fc2b74df1160
#
_entry.id   09eb9346a74bc9e3c5d3fc2b74df1160
#
_cell.length_a   1.000
_cell.length_b   1.000
_cell.length_c   1.000
_cell.angle_alpha   90.00
_cell.angle_beta   90.00
_cell.angle_gamma   90.00
#
_symmetry.space_group_name_H-M   'P 1'
#
loop_
_entity.id
_entity.type
_entity.pdbx_description
1 polymer ?
#
loop_
_entity_poly.entity_id
_entity_poly.type
_entity_poly.pdbx_seq_one_letter_code
_entity_poly.pdbx_strand_id
1 'polypeptide(L)'
;MTSEQAGSRQLKHDDDAEHKSPQQTTKWRNNAHSAARGRSCVRAATDLRFSTTKSSSEQNSPTCRAGLQASGTLLRLSSVGDVGGYARRRQGRATVVPDVKVRKMRLAGAGLTFISQSAVPEVRAAPVAKARNAALDRTRTFLTLVVLFHHAVIPYTYFGHTDPKSFVGFDMVVLATDSFFMAMFFLLSGLFVWPGLVRKGPRHYLLDRVLRLGLPFAIGALTIIPVAYYALSLRQQPEVGFADFWWKTVTVGPWPSGPIWFLWVLFGLDVIASLVYVISPKALDPINHLSLQAREQPAKFVLVMFAVTAVLYIPGRIYFGAGNWFEFGPFSVQHGRVLLYACYFFFGAGIGVANLNGGLLAADGRLAKGNWIWIPTVLIPYCCMWGLVYIKREILENPVQLPHWYEGIYGFFFAWFSMAIVFGILAFFLRFERAGRSILDAMQPDAFGMFLIHYPIVLWLQYWMFDLELPAIAKALIAFGLTVLLSWGATILLRKIPGAKHVL
;
A
#
# COMPACT_ATOMS: atom_id res chain seq x y z
N MET A 1 -60.93 -48.31 -32.84
CA MET A 1 -61.67 -49.10 -31.87
C MET A 1 -61.45 -48.41 -30.54
N THR A 2 -62.39 -47.56 -30.21
CA THR A 2 -63.35 -47.55 -29.15
C THR A 2 -62.72 -47.12 -27.80
N SER A 3 -62.97 -45.87 -27.41
CA SER A 3 -64.17 -45.34 -26.65
C SER A 3 -63.88 -45.52 -25.15
N GLU A 4 -64.00 -44.55 -24.43
CA GLU A 4 -65.02 -43.71 -23.82
C GLU A 4 -64.79 -43.64 -22.33
N GLN A 5 -64.77 -42.47 -21.86
CA GLN A 5 -65.71 -41.76 -20.95
C GLN A 5 -65.37 -41.80 -19.46
N ALA A 6 -65.08 -40.62 -18.98
CA ALA A 6 -65.89 -39.79 -18.09
C ALA A 6 -65.90 -40.19 -16.60
N GLY A 7 -65.61 -39.24 -15.75
CA GLY A 7 -65.93 -39.31 -14.30
C GLY A 7 -65.38 -38.14 -13.52
N SER A 8 -66.08 -37.01 -13.59
CA SER A 8 -65.94 -35.87 -12.68
C SER A 8 -66.18 -36.25 -11.21
N ARG A 9 -65.38 -35.75 -10.28
CA ARG A 9 -65.84 -35.28 -8.95
C ARG A 9 -64.83 -34.32 -8.33
N GLN A 10 -65.33 -33.13 -8.07
CA GLN A 10 -64.83 -32.14 -7.10
C GLN A 10 -64.78 -32.71 -5.68
N LEU A 11 -63.76 -32.24 -4.91
CA LEU A 11 -63.84 -31.87 -3.48
C LEU A 11 -62.41 -31.35 -3.12
N LYS A 12 -62.25 -30.07 -2.99
CA LYS A 12 -62.19 -29.18 -1.81
C LYS A 12 -61.12 -29.50 -0.77
N HIS A 13 -60.28 -28.47 -0.57
CA HIS A 13 -59.54 -28.07 0.66
C HIS A 13 -58.42 -29.03 1.13
N ASP A 14 -57.25 -28.59 1.49
CA ASP A 14 -56.77 -27.42 2.24
C ASP A 14 -55.25 -27.30 2.12
N ASP A 15 -54.82 -26.07 2.23
CA ASP A 15 -53.65 -25.55 2.97
C ASP A 15 -52.18 -25.81 2.52
N ASP A 16 -51.65 -24.77 1.97
CA ASP A 16 -50.47 -24.01 2.38
C ASP A 16 -49.29 -24.79 2.99
N ALA A 17 -48.25 -24.95 2.17
CA ALA A 17 -46.88 -24.90 2.64
C ALA A 17 -46.05 -24.13 1.62
N GLU A 18 -46.10 -22.81 1.70
CA GLU A 18 -45.12 -21.90 1.13
C GLU A 18 -43.74 -22.21 1.67
N HIS A 19 -42.89 -22.84 0.86
CA HIS A 19 -41.45 -22.91 1.10
C HIS A 19 -40.85 -21.56 0.74
N LYS A 20 -40.88 -20.59 1.64
CA LYS A 20 -40.13 -19.34 1.59
C LYS A 20 -38.68 -19.64 1.89
N SER A 21 -37.87 -19.69 0.84
CA SER A 21 -36.44 -19.47 0.91
C SER A 21 -36.18 -18.07 1.47
N PRO A 22 -35.32 -17.89 2.50
CA PRO A 22 -35.00 -16.56 2.99
C PRO A 22 -34.07 -15.85 2.01
N GLN A 23 -34.64 -14.96 1.21
CA GLN A 23 -33.91 -13.90 0.56
C GLN A 23 -33.22 -13.03 1.62
N GLN A 24 -31.93 -13.19 1.82
CA GLN A 24 -31.11 -12.19 2.48
C GLN A 24 -30.99 -10.97 1.57
N THR A 25 -32.02 -10.16 1.55
CA THR A 25 -31.93 -8.78 1.10
C THR A 25 -31.02 -8.07 2.10
N THR A 26 -29.84 -7.72 1.64
CA THR A 26 -28.94 -6.76 2.28
C THR A 26 -29.71 -5.51 2.63
N LYS A 27 -29.89 -5.30 3.91
CA LYS A 27 -30.65 -4.22 4.53
C LYS A 27 -29.90 -2.90 4.38
N TRP A 28 -29.97 -2.28 3.21
CA TRP A 28 -29.76 -0.85 3.00
C TRP A 28 -31.10 -0.13 3.24
N ARG A 29 -31.56 -0.13 4.48
CA ARG A 29 -32.74 0.66 4.84
C ARG A 29 -32.67 1.14 6.29
N ASN A 30 -32.66 2.48 6.41
CA ASN A 30 -33.14 3.29 7.52
C ASN A 30 -32.35 3.31 8.83
N ASN A 31 -31.39 4.25 8.89
CA ASN A 31 -31.17 5.08 10.07
C ASN A 31 -31.39 6.55 9.74
N ALA A 32 -32.62 6.89 9.35
CA ALA A 32 -33.06 8.26 9.19
C ALA A 32 -34.43 8.41 9.88
N HIS A 33 -34.51 8.13 11.17
CA HIS A 33 -35.60 8.60 12.05
C HIS A 33 -35.25 8.27 13.52
N SER A 34 -34.36 9.09 14.12
CA SER A 34 -34.35 9.30 15.57
C SER A 34 -33.47 10.50 15.93
N ALA A 35 -33.88 11.68 15.48
CA ALA A 35 -33.34 12.94 15.98
C ALA A 35 -34.45 13.98 16.06
N ALA A 36 -35.49 13.69 16.84
CA ALA A 36 -36.44 14.70 17.25
C ALA A 36 -37.19 14.17 18.47
N ARG A 37 -36.65 14.36 19.68
CA ARG A 37 -37.33 14.68 20.94
C ARG A 37 -36.35 14.50 22.11
N GLY A 38 -36.05 15.58 22.79
CA GLY A 38 -35.30 15.58 24.05
C GLY A 38 -34.64 16.90 24.33
N ARG A 39 -35.38 18.01 24.27
CA ARG A 39 -35.00 19.21 25.03
C ARG A 39 -35.52 19.06 26.45
N SER A 40 -34.61 19.12 27.42
CA SER A 40 -34.83 19.86 28.68
C SER A 40 -33.76 19.54 29.70
N CYS A 41 -33.21 20.64 30.27
CA CYS A 41 -32.63 20.80 31.63
C CYS A 41 -31.39 19.93 31.94
N VAL A 42 -30.23 20.53 32.36
CA VAL A 42 -30.07 21.34 33.57
C VAL A 42 -28.75 22.10 33.47
N ARG A 43 -28.76 23.38 33.83
CA ARG A 43 -27.62 24.22 34.24
C ARG A 43 -27.10 23.79 35.62
N ALA A 44 -25.77 23.82 35.77
CA ALA A 44 -25.03 24.24 36.96
C ALA A 44 -23.55 24.18 36.59
N ALA A 45 -22.83 25.26 36.42
CA ALA A 45 -22.17 26.09 37.41
C ALA A 45 -21.19 25.28 38.24
N THR A 46 -19.88 25.52 38.20
CA THR A 46 -19.20 26.61 38.86
C THR A 46 -17.69 26.53 38.62
N ASP A 47 -17.13 27.65 38.31
CA ASP A 47 -15.83 28.22 38.72
C ASP A 47 -14.88 27.38 39.58
N LEU A 48 -13.63 27.34 39.17
CA LEU A 48 -12.52 27.45 40.09
C LEU A 48 -11.35 28.21 39.47
N ARG A 49 -11.02 29.30 40.19
CA ARG A 49 -10.08 30.36 39.88
C ARG A 49 -8.64 29.92 40.03
N PHE A 50 -7.83 30.58 39.22
CA PHE A 50 -6.40 30.83 39.43
C PHE A 50 -6.01 31.21 40.84
N SER A 51 -4.85 30.71 41.28
CA SER A 51 -4.02 31.41 42.27
C SER A 51 -2.55 31.31 41.86
N THR A 52 -2.05 32.49 41.55
CA THR A 52 -0.64 32.81 41.35
C THR A 52 0.05 32.94 42.69
N THR A 53 1.23 32.37 42.83
CA THR A 53 2.22 32.84 43.77
C THR A 53 3.60 32.92 43.12
N LYS A 54 4.09 34.16 43.08
CA LYS A 54 5.49 34.54 42.84
C LYS A 54 6.33 34.17 44.08
N SER A 55 7.54 33.71 43.84
CA SER A 55 8.66 33.97 44.74
C SER A 55 9.96 34.02 43.96
N SER A 56 10.61 35.13 44.11
CA SER A 56 11.88 35.63 43.63
C SER A 56 13.07 35.07 44.47
N SER A 57 14.23 35.00 43.85
CA SER A 57 15.56 35.46 44.31
C SER A 57 16.64 34.61 43.64
N GLU A 58 17.46 35.25 42.87
CA GLU A 58 18.78 35.85 43.07
C GLU A 58 19.97 34.93 42.76
N GLN A 59 20.68 35.39 41.71
CA GLN A 59 22.13 35.63 41.62
C GLN A 59 23.11 34.46 41.75
N ASN A 60 23.90 34.15 40.71
CA ASN A 60 25.30 34.56 40.64
C ASN A 60 25.98 33.88 39.42
N SER A 61 26.53 34.72 38.55
CA SER A 61 27.68 34.38 37.68
C SER A 61 28.98 34.50 38.53
N PRO A 62 30.07 33.82 38.15
CA PRO A 62 31.10 34.53 37.39
C PRO A 62 31.87 33.73 36.32
N THR A 63 32.26 34.49 35.31
CA THR A 63 33.40 34.39 34.42
C THR A 63 34.65 33.67 34.89
N CYS A 64 35.32 32.90 33.96
CA CYS A 64 36.77 32.96 33.73
C CYS A 64 37.18 32.12 32.50
N ARG A 65 37.71 32.81 31.49
CA ARG A 65 39.00 32.81 30.82
C ARG A 65 39.68 31.51 30.40
N ALA A 66 39.84 31.42 29.09
CA ALA A 66 41.03 31.18 28.28
C ALA A 66 42.12 30.21 28.76
N GLY A 67 42.52 29.33 27.85
CA GLY A 67 43.75 28.56 27.89
C GLY A 67 43.98 27.82 26.58
N LEU A 68 44.71 28.47 25.64
CA LEU A 68 45.37 27.80 24.53
C LEU A 68 46.54 26.95 25.08
N GLN A 69 46.65 25.70 24.61
CA GLN A 69 47.95 25.04 24.51
C GLN A 69 47.94 24.06 23.33
N ALA A 70 48.84 24.33 22.39
CA ALA A 70 49.27 23.46 21.33
C ALA A 70 50.37 22.51 21.83
N SER A 71 50.37 21.30 21.34
CA SER A 71 51.51 20.36 21.29
C SER A 71 51.09 19.27 20.27
N GLY A 72 51.61 19.10 19.24
CA GLY A 72 52.78 18.75 18.52
C GLY A 72 53.35 17.36 18.92
N THR A 73 53.10 16.31 18.10
CA THR A 73 53.99 15.12 18.04
C THR A 73 53.79 14.36 16.75
N LEU A 74 54.67 14.55 15.79
CA LEU A 74 55.57 13.60 15.14
C LEU A 74 55.02 12.27 14.62
N LEU A 75 55.09 12.22 13.30
CA LEU A 75 55.08 11.04 12.41
C LEU A 75 56.18 10.03 12.78
N ARG A 76 55.83 8.74 12.77
CA ARG A 76 56.78 7.65 12.48
C ARG A 76 56.26 6.82 11.32
N LEU A 77 56.99 6.86 10.23
CA LEU A 77 57.00 5.88 9.16
C LEU A 77 57.77 4.64 9.62
N SER A 78 57.23 3.46 9.38
CA SER A 78 58.04 2.24 9.26
C SER A 78 57.47 1.39 8.14
N SER A 79 58.38 1.01 7.30
CA SER A 79 58.29 0.25 6.03
C SER A 79 58.28 -1.25 6.28
N VAL A 80 57.79 -1.97 5.20
CA VAL A 80 58.21 -3.29 4.72
C VAL A 80 57.44 -4.52 5.19
N GLY A 81 56.91 -5.20 4.19
CA GLY A 81 56.45 -6.60 4.25
C GLY A 81 55.77 -7.03 2.98
N ASP A 82 56.56 -7.48 2.05
CA ASP A 82 56.23 -8.16 0.79
C ASP A 82 55.66 -9.57 1.08
N VAL A 83 54.62 -10.03 0.42
CA VAL A 83 54.40 -11.43 -0.03
C VAL A 83 53.27 -11.54 -1.06
N GLY A 84 53.63 -11.87 -2.28
CA GLY A 84 53.19 -13.00 -3.11
C GLY A 84 51.72 -13.17 -3.48
N GLY A 85 51.41 -12.80 -4.69
CA GLY A 85 50.80 -13.51 -5.81
C GLY A 85 49.48 -14.29 -5.63
N TYR A 86 48.49 -13.89 -6.42
CA TYR A 86 47.81 -14.77 -7.39
C TYR A 86 46.95 -13.93 -8.34
N ALA A 87 47.34 -13.96 -9.60
CA ALA A 87 46.62 -13.34 -10.71
C ALA A 87 45.38 -14.13 -11.09
N ARG A 88 44.22 -13.47 -11.19
CA ARG A 88 43.12 -13.92 -11.99
C ARG A 88 42.69 -12.84 -12.98
N ARG A 89 42.97 -13.10 -14.24
CA ARG A 89 42.56 -12.33 -15.42
C ARG A 89 41.04 -12.16 -15.43
N ARG A 90 40.61 -10.90 -15.56
CA ARG A 90 39.39 -10.58 -16.28
C ARG A 90 39.66 -9.38 -17.19
N GLN A 91 39.42 -9.63 -18.46
CA GLN A 91 39.47 -8.62 -19.53
C GLN A 91 38.54 -7.47 -19.23
N GLY A 92 39.05 -6.27 -19.29
CA GLY A 92 38.31 -5.02 -19.26
C GLY A 92 39.15 -3.92 -19.85
N ARG A 93 38.76 -3.43 -21.00
CA ARG A 93 39.18 -2.30 -21.82
C ARG A 93 40.27 -1.41 -21.20
N ALA A 94 41.42 -1.38 -21.88
CA ALA A 94 42.45 -0.39 -21.68
C ALA A 94 41.93 1.01 -22.01
N THR A 95 41.91 1.89 -21.02
CA THR A 95 41.81 3.34 -21.24
C THR A 95 43.17 3.88 -21.52
N VAL A 96 43.34 4.43 -22.71
CA VAL A 96 44.55 5.15 -23.18
C VAL A 96 44.67 6.40 -22.32
N VAL A 97 45.78 6.48 -21.57
CA VAL A 97 46.19 7.70 -20.86
C VAL A 97 46.93 8.56 -21.88
N PRO A 98 46.54 9.80 -22.16
CA PRO A 98 47.27 10.66 -23.05
C PRO A 98 48.58 11.12 -22.41
N ASP A 99 49.66 10.95 -23.15
CA ASP A 99 51.04 11.35 -22.83
C ASP A 99 51.09 12.87 -22.60
N VAL A 100 51.52 13.30 -21.44
CA VAL A 100 51.68 14.71 -21.12
C VAL A 100 53.06 15.15 -21.61
N LYS A 101 53.13 15.83 -22.77
CA LYS A 101 54.36 16.50 -23.25
C LYS A 101 54.69 17.68 -22.33
N VAL A 102 55.69 17.50 -21.53
CA VAL A 102 56.36 18.59 -20.77
C VAL A 102 57.28 19.41 -21.72
N ARG A 103 56.87 20.61 -22.07
CA ARG A 103 57.69 21.55 -22.84
C ARG A 103 58.50 22.36 -21.85
N LYS A 104 59.80 22.07 -21.74
CA LYS A 104 60.78 22.92 -21.03
C LYS A 104 61.14 24.15 -21.88
N MET A 105 60.72 25.31 -21.40
CA MET A 105 61.13 26.58 -21.95
C MET A 105 62.24 27.17 -21.03
N ARG A 106 63.43 27.26 -21.48
CA ARG A 106 64.56 27.98 -20.80
C ARG A 106 64.44 29.44 -21.13
N LEU A 107 64.19 30.28 -20.14
CA LEU A 107 64.46 31.70 -20.21
C LEU A 107 65.67 31.98 -19.31
N ALA A 108 66.64 32.64 -19.89
CA ALA A 108 67.93 33.00 -19.23
C ALA A 108 67.66 34.05 -18.14
N GLY A 109 68.10 33.77 -16.92
CA GLY A 109 68.44 34.77 -15.94
C GLY A 109 67.47 35.12 -14.84
N ALA A 110 66.67 34.23 -14.30
CA ALA A 110 66.09 34.33 -12.93
C ALA A 110 65.32 33.06 -12.62
N GLY A 111 65.72 32.37 -11.58
CA GLY A 111 65.07 31.12 -11.14
C GLY A 111 63.77 31.36 -10.38
N LEU A 112 62.65 31.60 -11.09
CA LEU A 112 61.33 31.57 -10.58
C LEU A 112 60.55 30.50 -11.33
N THR A 113 60.29 29.38 -10.68
CA THR A 113 59.41 28.31 -11.19
C THR A 113 57.99 28.70 -10.98
N PHE A 114 57.30 29.24 -11.97
CA PHE A 114 55.83 29.36 -11.97
C PHE A 114 55.26 28.01 -12.33
N ILE A 115 54.61 27.36 -11.39
CA ILE A 115 53.72 26.24 -11.66
C ILE A 115 52.40 26.85 -12.19
N SER A 116 52.26 26.91 -13.50
CA SER A 116 50.99 27.17 -14.13
C SER A 116 50.06 25.98 -13.80
N GLN A 117 49.13 26.17 -12.87
CA GLN A 117 47.99 25.31 -12.75
C GLN A 117 47.12 25.47 -14.01
N SER A 118 47.44 24.68 -15.05
CA SER A 118 46.47 24.45 -16.12
C SER A 118 45.23 23.87 -15.46
N ALA A 119 44.11 24.57 -15.58
CA ALA A 119 42.79 24.12 -15.10
C ALA A 119 42.58 22.69 -15.63
N VAL A 120 42.66 21.73 -14.73
CA VAL A 120 42.17 20.38 -14.99
C VAL A 120 40.67 20.56 -15.29
N PRO A 121 40.17 20.19 -16.48
CA PRO A 121 38.76 20.27 -16.73
C PRO A 121 38.08 19.43 -15.65
N GLU A 122 37.31 20.09 -14.81
CA GLU A 122 36.45 19.45 -13.81
C GLU A 122 35.56 18.49 -14.61
N VAL A 123 35.95 17.21 -14.62
CA VAL A 123 35.07 16.16 -15.15
C VAL A 123 33.89 16.17 -14.23
N ARG A 124 32.89 16.96 -14.57
CA ARG A 124 31.59 16.95 -13.95
C ARG A 124 31.12 15.52 -14.02
N ALA A 125 31.28 14.78 -12.91
CA ALA A 125 30.83 13.42 -12.82
C ALA A 125 29.35 13.47 -13.24
N ALA A 126 29.00 12.77 -14.32
CA ALA A 126 27.61 12.62 -14.73
C ALA A 126 26.84 12.21 -13.49
N PRO A 127 25.67 12.83 -13.21
CA PRO A 127 24.90 12.48 -12.04
C PRO A 127 24.71 10.98 -12.09
N VAL A 128 25.25 10.26 -11.10
CA VAL A 128 25.07 8.82 -10.95
C VAL A 128 23.58 8.61 -10.94
N ALA A 129 23.05 8.11 -12.04
CA ALA A 129 21.63 7.81 -12.15
C ALA A 129 21.34 6.92 -10.94
N LYS A 130 20.48 7.42 -10.00
CA LYS A 130 20.13 6.73 -8.77
C LYS A 130 19.69 5.33 -9.18
N ALA A 131 20.46 4.32 -8.81
CA ALA A 131 20.20 2.95 -9.22
C ALA A 131 18.76 2.62 -8.86
N ARG A 132 17.94 2.43 -9.87
CA ARG A 132 16.50 2.13 -9.74
C ARG A 132 16.41 0.75 -9.14
N ASN A 133 15.66 0.57 -8.06
CA ASN A 133 15.47 -0.74 -7.46
C ASN A 133 14.38 -1.49 -8.27
N ALA A 134 14.82 -2.27 -9.25
CA ALA A 134 13.94 -3.00 -10.15
C ALA A 134 13.04 -4.00 -9.40
N ALA A 135 13.53 -4.58 -8.30
CA ALA A 135 12.72 -5.50 -7.48
C ALA A 135 11.49 -4.79 -6.90
N LEU A 136 11.65 -3.58 -6.35
CA LEU A 136 10.53 -2.81 -5.79
C LEU A 136 9.56 -2.31 -6.88
N ASP A 137 10.07 -1.93 -8.03
CA ASP A 137 9.26 -1.50 -9.16
C ASP A 137 8.41 -2.67 -9.71
N ARG A 138 9.01 -3.86 -9.88
CA ARG A 138 8.30 -5.10 -10.27
C ARG A 138 7.28 -5.51 -9.22
N THR A 139 7.61 -5.38 -7.93
CA THR A 139 6.67 -5.65 -6.84
C THR A 139 5.42 -4.78 -6.93
N ARG A 140 5.56 -3.48 -7.22
CA ARG A 140 4.41 -2.57 -7.39
C ARG A 140 3.54 -2.96 -8.58
N THR A 141 4.15 -3.26 -9.72
CA THR A 141 3.41 -3.71 -10.90
C THR A 141 2.68 -5.02 -10.62
N PHE A 142 3.34 -5.98 -9.97
CA PHE A 142 2.72 -7.23 -9.54
C PHE A 142 1.50 -6.97 -8.64
N LEU A 143 1.63 -6.08 -7.64
CA LEU A 143 0.51 -5.72 -6.76
C LEU A 143 -0.66 -5.10 -7.54
N THR A 144 -0.39 -4.25 -8.53
CA THR A 144 -1.45 -3.72 -9.39
C THR A 144 -2.20 -4.86 -10.09
N LEU A 145 -1.48 -5.83 -10.66
CA LEU A 145 -2.13 -7.01 -11.27
C LEU A 145 -2.92 -7.84 -10.26
N VAL A 146 -2.42 -7.97 -9.01
CA VAL A 146 -3.17 -8.64 -7.93
C VAL A 146 -4.48 -7.92 -7.63
N VAL A 147 -4.50 -6.59 -7.59
CA VAL A 147 -5.73 -5.80 -7.39
C VAL A 147 -6.71 -5.99 -8.54
N LEU A 148 -6.23 -5.93 -9.78
CA LEU A 148 -7.09 -6.16 -10.94
C LEU A 148 -7.71 -7.58 -10.92
N PHE A 149 -6.90 -8.58 -10.58
CA PHE A 149 -7.36 -9.96 -10.43
C PHE A 149 -8.37 -10.11 -9.30
N HIS A 150 -8.08 -9.51 -8.13
CA HIS A 150 -8.99 -9.50 -6.99
C HIS A 150 -10.39 -8.97 -7.37
N HIS A 151 -10.46 -7.82 -8.03
CA HIS A 151 -11.74 -7.25 -8.46
C HIS A 151 -12.41 -8.04 -9.59
N ALA A 152 -11.64 -8.76 -10.40
CA ALA A 152 -12.20 -9.63 -11.45
C ALA A 152 -12.85 -10.90 -10.88
N VAL A 153 -12.37 -11.43 -9.75
CA VAL A 153 -12.87 -12.68 -9.17
C VAL A 153 -13.91 -12.50 -8.06
N ILE A 154 -13.98 -11.33 -7.41
CA ILE A 154 -14.81 -11.10 -6.22
C ILE A 154 -16.32 -11.37 -6.43
N PRO A 155 -16.96 -11.07 -7.60
CA PRO A 155 -18.37 -11.38 -7.82
C PRO A 155 -18.70 -12.86 -7.78
N TYR A 156 -17.72 -13.72 -8.08
CA TYR A 156 -17.86 -15.16 -8.16
C TYR A 156 -17.46 -15.88 -6.86
N THR A 157 -17.36 -15.14 -5.75
CA THR A 157 -17.03 -15.63 -4.43
C THR A 157 -18.25 -15.66 -3.50
N TYR A 158 -18.19 -16.47 -2.47
CA TYR A 158 -19.15 -16.41 -1.36
C TYR A 158 -19.15 -15.02 -0.69
N PHE A 159 -17.99 -14.37 -0.60
CA PHE A 159 -17.86 -13.03 0.01
C PHE A 159 -18.53 -11.93 -0.81
N GLY A 160 -18.38 -11.96 -2.13
CA GLY A 160 -18.94 -10.96 -3.05
C GLY A 160 -20.37 -11.27 -3.50
N HIS A 161 -20.60 -12.51 -3.85
CA HIS A 161 -21.89 -13.13 -4.23
C HIS A 161 -22.83 -12.24 -5.06
N THR A 162 -22.30 -11.61 -6.10
CA THR A 162 -23.05 -10.72 -6.97
C THR A 162 -23.35 -11.35 -8.34
N ASP A 163 -22.78 -12.51 -8.65
CA ASP A 163 -23.06 -13.33 -9.85
C ASP A 163 -23.66 -14.68 -9.39
N PRO A 164 -24.63 -15.25 -10.10
CA PRO A 164 -25.22 -16.56 -9.77
C PRO A 164 -24.22 -17.72 -9.86
N LYS A 165 -23.16 -17.57 -10.65
CA LYS A 165 -22.09 -18.57 -10.76
C LYS A 165 -20.99 -18.28 -9.74
N SER A 166 -20.63 -19.25 -8.91
CA SER A 166 -19.57 -19.13 -7.90
C SER A 166 -18.51 -20.22 -8.04
N PHE A 167 -17.32 -19.97 -7.51
CA PHE A 167 -16.23 -20.94 -7.46
C PHE A 167 -15.42 -20.75 -6.17
N VAL A 168 -15.40 -21.77 -5.30
CA VAL A 168 -14.75 -21.72 -3.98
C VAL A 168 -13.25 -21.41 -4.05
N GLY A 169 -12.57 -21.76 -5.14
CA GLY A 169 -11.17 -21.39 -5.33
C GLY A 169 -10.96 -19.86 -5.36
N PHE A 170 -11.96 -19.08 -5.78
CA PHE A 170 -11.88 -17.63 -5.73
C PHE A 170 -12.06 -17.08 -4.31
N ASP A 171 -12.80 -17.76 -3.45
CA ASP A 171 -12.85 -17.41 -2.02
C ASP A 171 -11.45 -17.54 -1.39
N MET A 172 -10.71 -18.60 -1.77
CA MET A 172 -9.32 -18.77 -1.34
C MET A 172 -8.43 -17.61 -1.80
N VAL A 173 -8.56 -17.21 -3.06
CA VAL A 173 -7.79 -16.09 -3.61
C VAL A 173 -8.16 -14.78 -2.93
N VAL A 174 -9.45 -14.49 -2.76
CA VAL A 174 -9.91 -13.23 -2.16
C VAL A 174 -9.50 -13.14 -0.69
N LEU A 175 -9.61 -14.22 0.08
CA LEU A 175 -9.16 -14.25 1.47
C LEU A 175 -7.65 -13.93 1.57
N ALA A 176 -6.83 -14.52 0.68
CA ALA A 176 -5.42 -14.24 0.64
C ALA A 176 -5.13 -12.78 0.23
N THR A 177 -5.66 -12.35 -0.92
CA THR A 177 -5.33 -11.05 -1.51
C THR A 177 -5.81 -9.89 -0.65
N ASP A 178 -7.04 -9.92 -0.11
CA ASP A 178 -7.59 -8.90 0.79
C ASP A 178 -6.74 -8.69 2.05
N SER A 179 -6.03 -9.73 2.49
CA SER A 179 -5.24 -9.67 3.71
C SER A 179 -3.94 -8.89 3.57
N PHE A 180 -3.36 -8.76 2.38
CA PHE A 180 -2.01 -8.22 2.26
C PHE A 180 -1.83 -7.08 1.24
N PHE A 181 -2.58 -7.05 0.12
CA PHE A 181 -2.21 -6.15 -0.97
C PHE A 181 -2.24 -4.68 -0.56
N MET A 182 -3.23 -4.25 0.24
CA MET A 182 -3.30 -2.88 0.72
C MET A 182 -2.19 -2.56 1.73
N ALA A 183 -1.95 -3.46 2.69
CA ALA A 183 -0.86 -3.31 3.65
C ALA A 183 0.50 -3.15 2.94
N MET A 184 0.73 -3.95 1.89
CA MET A 184 1.93 -3.89 1.09
C MET A 184 2.04 -2.59 0.27
N PHE A 185 0.93 -2.06 -0.28
CA PHE A 185 0.95 -0.75 -0.94
C PHE A 185 1.33 0.38 0.03
N PHE A 186 0.81 0.35 1.27
CA PHE A 186 1.19 1.33 2.28
C PHE A 186 2.67 1.21 2.67
N LEU A 187 3.19 0.00 2.85
CA LEU A 187 4.62 -0.24 3.11
C LEU A 187 5.49 0.33 1.99
N LEU A 188 5.19 -0.04 0.73
CA LEU A 188 5.97 0.40 -0.44
C LEU A 188 5.87 1.91 -0.67
N SER A 189 4.73 2.52 -0.35
CA SER A 189 4.56 3.98 -0.42
C SER A 189 5.39 4.67 0.65
N GLY A 190 5.38 4.14 1.88
CA GLY A 190 6.17 4.63 3.00
C GLY A 190 7.67 4.74 2.71
N LEU A 191 8.26 3.75 1.98
CA LEU A 191 9.69 3.73 1.64
C LEU A 191 10.23 5.05 1.04
N PHE A 192 9.39 5.86 0.42
CA PHE A 192 9.80 7.07 -0.30
C PHE A 192 9.40 8.37 0.41
N VAL A 193 8.71 8.27 1.55
CA VAL A 193 8.20 9.43 2.29
C VAL A 193 9.34 10.22 2.92
N TRP A 194 10.13 9.59 3.78
CA TRP A 194 11.20 10.26 4.51
C TRP A 194 12.27 10.85 3.59
N PRO A 195 12.81 10.11 2.59
CA PRO A 195 13.71 10.68 1.61
C PRO A 195 13.08 11.83 0.80
N GLY A 196 11.77 11.77 0.58
CA GLY A 196 11.02 12.85 -0.07
C GLY A 196 10.98 14.12 0.77
N LEU A 197 10.67 13.99 2.07
CA LEU A 197 10.63 15.08 3.04
C LEU A 197 11.99 15.75 3.22
N VAL A 198 13.06 14.95 3.39
CA VAL A 198 14.45 15.45 3.49
C VAL A 198 14.84 16.24 2.26
N ARG A 199 14.52 15.74 1.06
CA ARG A 199 14.95 16.38 -0.20
C ARG A 199 14.19 17.63 -0.55
N LYS A 200 12.85 17.67 -0.30
CA LYS A 200 11.95 18.73 -0.80
C LYS A 200 11.49 19.68 0.30
N GLY A 201 11.65 19.29 1.56
CA GLY A 201 10.97 19.93 2.68
C GLY A 201 9.47 19.60 2.73
N PRO A 202 8.83 19.74 3.91
CA PRO A 202 7.44 19.31 4.13
C PRO A 202 6.43 19.99 3.21
N ARG A 203 6.54 21.30 3.02
CA ARG A 203 5.59 22.07 2.18
C ARG A 203 5.58 21.61 0.72
N HIS A 204 6.75 21.55 0.08
CA HIS A 204 6.83 21.13 -1.32
C HIS A 204 6.51 19.65 -1.49
N TYR A 205 6.85 18.82 -0.50
CA TYR A 205 6.45 17.43 -0.48
C TYR A 205 4.93 17.27 -0.49
N LEU A 206 4.20 17.96 0.40
CA LEU A 206 2.75 17.89 0.48
C LEU A 206 2.07 18.44 -0.78
N LEU A 207 2.57 19.53 -1.36
CA LEU A 207 2.03 20.04 -2.64
C LEU A 207 2.13 19.00 -3.76
N ASP A 208 3.28 18.31 -3.84
CA ASP A 208 3.42 17.20 -4.80
C ASP A 208 2.45 16.05 -4.51
N ARG A 209 2.12 15.78 -3.23
CA ARG A 209 1.16 14.75 -2.84
C ARG A 209 -0.28 15.14 -3.15
N VAL A 210 -0.65 16.40 -2.95
CA VAL A 210 -1.96 16.91 -3.40
C VAL A 210 -2.16 16.66 -4.89
N LEU A 211 -1.15 16.97 -5.72
CA LEU A 211 -1.26 16.76 -7.17
C LEU A 211 -1.27 15.27 -7.57
N ARG A 212 -0.54 14.41 -6.86
CA ARG A 212 -0.40 12.99 -7.24
C ARG A 212 -1.39 12.05 -6.57
N LEU A 213 -2.01 12.45 -5.47
CA LEU A 213 -2.99 11.63 -4.74
C LEU A 213 -4.33 12.36 -4.61
N GLY A 214 -4.33 13.62 -4.19
CA GLY A 214 -5.54 14.40 -3.97
C GLY A 214 -6.30 14.67 -5.26
N LEU A 215 -5.61 15.15 -6.30
CA LEU A 215 -6.24 15.41 -7.60
C LEU A 215 -6.80 14.15 -8.27
N PRO A 216 -6.04 13.02 -8.37
CA PRO A 216 -6.61 11.76 -8.88
C PRO A 216 -7.76 11.22 -8.04
N PHE A 217 -7.71 11.39 -6.70
CA PHE A 217 -8.82 11.02 -5.83
C PHE A 217 -10.08 11.85 -6.15
N ALA A 218 -9.96 13.17 -6.24
CA ALA A 218 -11.09 14.04 -6.54
C ALA A 218 -11.71 13.75 -7.92
N ILE A 219 -10.87 13.63 -8.95
CA ILE A 219 -11.32 13.25 -10.30
C ILE A 219 -11.97 11.86 -10.27
N GLY A 220 -11.31 10.89 -9.65
CA GLY A 220 -11.81 9.53 -9.56
C GLY A 220 -13.14 9.43 -8.85
N ALA A 221 -13.30 10.11 -7.70
CA ALA A 221 -14.53 10.12 -6.92
C ALA A 221 -15.71 10.75 -7.67
N LEU A 222 -15.45 11.80 -8.46
CA LEU A 222 -16.49 12.52 -9.21
C LEU A 222 -16.82 11.88 -10.56
N THR A 223 -15.90 11.13 -11.17
CA THR A 223 -16.07 10.61 -12.53
C THR A 223 -15.93 9.09 -12.63
N ILE A 224 -14.76 8.55 -12.31
CA ILE A 224 -14.41 7.14 -12.52
C ILE A 224 -15.31 6.21 -11.69
N ILE A 225 -15.53 6.53 -10.43
CA ILE A 225 -16.28 5.70 -9.50
C ILE A 225 -17.79 5.71 -9.77
N PRO A 226 -18.44 6.86 -10.01
CA PRO A 226 -19.84 6.86 -10.45
C PRO A 226 -20.07 6.08 -11.74
N VAL A 227 -19.18 6.20 -12.74
CA VAL A 227 -19.26 5.38 -13.97
C VAL A 227 -19.17 3.89 -13.66
N ALA A 228 -18.29 3.50 -12.74
CA ALA A 228 -18.15 2.10 -12.31
C ALA A 228 -19.41 1.56 -11.63
N TYR A 229 -19.94 2.31 -10.64
CA TYR A 229 -21.12 1.87 -9.87
C TYR A 229 -22.43 1.99 -10.64
N TYR A 230 -22.47 2.77 -11.72
CA TYR A 230 -23.63 2.83 -12.60
C TYR A 230 -23.94 1.47 -13.24
N ALA A 231 -22.91 0.69 -13.61
CA ALA A 231 -23.10 -0.67 -14.08
C ALA A 231 -23.84 -1.57 -13.07
N LEU A 232 -23.58 -1.38 -11.76
CA LEU A 232 -24.31 -2.11 -10.71
C LEU A 232 -25.72 -1.55 -10.48
N SER A 233 -25.91 -0.24 -10.62
CA SER A 233 -27.22 0.41 -10.52
C SER A 233 -28.17 -0.06 -11.60
N LEU A 234 -27.72 -0.21 -12.84
CA LEU A 234 -28.51 -0.68 -13.97
C LEU A 234 -29.08 -2.08 -13.75
N ARG A 235 -28.44 -2.93 -12.96
CA ARG A 235 -28.97 -4.26 -12.60
C ARG A 235 -30.18 -4.20 -11.66
N GLN A 236 -30.26 -3.16 -10.84
CA GLN A 236 -31.34 -2.99 -9.87
C GLN A 236 -32.43 -2.05 -10.38
N GLN A 237 -32.08 -1.05 -11.15
CA GLN A 237 -32.93 0.02 -11.67
C GLN A 237 -32.55 0.33 -13.14
N PRO A 238 -32.98 -0.49 -14.10
CA PRO A 238 -32.60 -0.32 -15.52
C PRO A 238 -33.02 1.01 -16.13
N GLU A 239 -34.09 1.62 -15.63
CA GLU A 239 -34.69 2.85 -16.15
C GLU A 239 -33.97 4.13 -15.71
N VAL A 240 -33.05 4.06 -14.73
CA VAL A 240 -32.38 5.24 -14.18
C VAL A 240 -31.32 5.73 -15.15
N GLY A 241 -31.43 6.99 -15.62
CA GLY A 241 -30.42 7.65 -16.43
C GLY A 241 -29.12 7.91 -15.65
N PHE A 242 -27.99 7.94 -16.37
CA PHE A 242 -26.69 8.19 -15.72
C PHE A 242 -26.64 9.53 -14.99
N ALA A 243 -27.22 10.60 -15.55
CA ALA A 243 -27.21 11.92 -14.93
C ALA A 243 -27.93 11.93 -13.57
N ASP A 244 -29.11 11.29 -13.49
CA ASP A 244 -29.89 11.18 -12.25
C ASP A 244 -29.18 10.31 -11.23
N PHE A 245 -28.59 9.19 -11.66
CA PHE A 245 -27.78 8.34 -10.80
C PHE A 245 -26.59 9.10 -10.25
N TRP A 246 -25.83 9.80 -11.11
CA TRP A 246 -24.66 10.59 -10.71
C TRP A 246 -25.04 11.68 -9.73
N TRP A 247 -26.08 12.48 -10.05
CA TRP A 247 -26.54 13.55 -9.18
C TRP A 247 -26.95 13.02 -7.80
N LYS A 248 -27.75 11.96 -7.75
CA LYS A 248 -28.15 11.31 -6.51
C LYS A 248 -26.95 10.82 -5.71
N THR A 249 -25.99 10.19 -6.36
CA THR A 249 -24.79 9.65 -5.72
C THR A 249 -23.98 10.74 -5.04
N VAL A 250 -23.74 11.88 -5.70
CA VAL A 250 -22.87 12.93 -5.18
C VAL A 250 -23.57 13.88 -4.21
N THR A 251 -24.90 13.97 -4.22
CA THR A 251 -25.68 14.90 -3.37
C THR A 251 -26.38 14.24 -2.19
N VAL A 252 -26.91 13.03 -2.40
CA VAL A 252 -27.70 12.30 -1.40
C VAL A 252 -26.93 11.12 -0.84
N GLY A 253 -26.15 10.46 -1.68
CA GLY A 253 -25.40 9.24 -1.35
C GLY A 253 -26.23 7.95 -1.49
N PRO A 254 -25.67 6.78 -1.17
CA PRO A 254 -24.27 6.59 -0.75
C PRO A 254 -23.28 6.96 -1.85
N TRP A 255 -22.14 7.54 -1.46
CA TRP A 255 -21.08 7.89 -2.41
C TRP A 255 -19.86 6.99 -2.17
N PRO A 256 -19.82 5.80 -2.77
CA PRO A 256 -18.74 4.85 -2.57
C PRO A 256 -17.45 5.35 -3.21
N SER A 257 -16.33 5.16 -2.54
CA SER A 257 -15.02 5.52 -3.11
C SER A 257 -14.37 4.39 -3.93
N GLY A 258 -14.95 3.19 -3.93
CA GLY A 258 -14.34 2.05 -4.60
C GLY A 258 -12.86 1.89 -4.23
N PRO A 259 -11.99 1.37 -5.12
CA PRO A 259 -10.58 1.16 -4.79
C PRO A 259 -9.77 2.44 -4.55
N ILE A 260 -10.27 3.62 -4.96
CA ILE A 260 -9.53 4.88 -4.80
C ILE A 260 -9.49 5.40 -3.36
N TRP A 261 -10.26 4.79 -2.42
CA TRP A 261 -10.17 5.12 -1.00
C TRP A 261 -8.72 5.12 -0.48
N PHE A 262 -7.87 4.27 -1.05
CA PHE A 262 -6.46 4.20 -0.73
C PHE A 262 -5.71 5.53 -0.90
N LEU A 263 -6.07 6.33 -1.91
CA LEU A 263 -5.37 7.58 -2.23
C LEU A 263 -5.53 8.62 -1.13
N TRP A 264 -6.75 8.79 -0.60
CA TRP A 264 -6.98 9.78 0.44
C TRP A 264 -6.39 9.33 1.78
N VAL A 265 -6.45 8.02 2.11
CA VAL A 265 -5.83 7.49 3.32
C VAL A 265 -4.31 7.64 3.24
N LEU A 266 -3.71 7.33 2.09
CA LEU A 266 -2.29 7.54 1.86
C LEU A 266 -1.91 9.01 1.99
N PHE A 267 -2.71 9.92 1.42
CA PHE A 267 -2.49 11.36 1.57
C PHE A 267 -2.57 11.80 3.04
N GLY A 268 -3.55 11.31 3.79
CA GLY A 268 -3.66 11.56 5.23
C GLY A 268 -2.43 11.11 6.01
N LEU A 269 -1.91 9.90 5.69
CA LEU A 269 -0.68 9.41 6.29
C LEU A 269 0.56 10.22 5.88
N ASP A 270 0.63 10.72 4.64
CA ASP A 270 1.68 11.64 4.20
C ASP A 270 1.65 12.97 4.97
N VAL A 271 0.46 13.50 5.29
CA VAL A 271 0.30 14.68 6.14
C VAL A 271 0.81 14.39 7.55
N ILE A 272 0.39 13.27 8.16
CA ILE A 272 0.85 12.87 9.51
C ILE A 272 2.38 12.69 9.52
N ALA A 273 2.95 12.00 8.52
CA ALA A 273 4.39 11.83 8.42
C ALA A 273 5.14 13.16 8.29
N SER A 274 4.57 14.12 7.55
CA SER A 274 5.14 15.47 7.42
C SER A 274 5.13 16.24 8.75
N LEU A 275 4.06 16.12 9.54
CA LEU A 275 3.96 16.68 10.88
C LEU A 275 4.97 16.03 11.83
N VAL A 276 5.06 14.70 11.82
CA VAL A 276 6.07 13.95 12.61
C VAL A 276 7.48 14.40 12.25
N TYR A 277 7.76 14.58 10.96
CA TYR A 277 9.07 15.06 10.51
C TYR A 277 9.39 16.48 11.00
N VAL A 278 8.41 17.40 10.99
CA VAL A 278 8.59 18.77 11.50
C VAL A 278 8.86 18.79 13.00
N ILE A 279 8.12 17.96 13.76
CA ILE A 279 8.26 17.88 15.23
C ILE A 279 9.59 17.19 15.60
N SER A 280 9.91 16.10 14.94
CA SER A 280 11.10 15.28 15.21
C SER A 280 11.64 14.64 13.95
N PRO A 281 12.62 15.25 13.26
CA PRO A 281 13.25 14.68 12.07
C PRO A 281 13.90 13.31 12.30
N LYS A 282 14.17 12.94 13.55
CA LYS A 282 14.77 11.66 13.96
C LYS A 282 13.76 10.64 14.46
N ALA A 283 12.46 10.92 14.38
CA ALA A 283 11.41 10.05 14.94
C ALA A 283 11.46 8.61 14.42
N LEU A 284 11.92 8.41 13.19
CA LEU A 284 12.00 7.08 12.56
C LEU A 284 13.40 6.43 12.65
N ASP A 285 14.37 7.05 13.33
CA ASP A 285 15.70 6.47 13.51
C ASP A 285 15.67 5.08 14.19
N PRO A 286 14.82 4.78 15.18
CA PRO A 286 14.73 3.45 15.76
C PRO A 286 14.35 2.37 14.73
N ILE A 287 13.36 2.66 13.87
CA ILE A 287 12.95 1.72 12.80
C ILE A 287 14.06 1.59 11.77
N ASN A 288 14.73 2.69 11.44
CA ASN A 288 15.88 2.68 10.52
C ASN A 288 17.03 1.81 11.07
N HIS A 289 17.42 1.99 12.33
CA HIS A 289 18.45 1.15 12.95
C HIS A 289 18.06 -0.34 12.95
N LEU A 290 16.80 -0.64 13.25
CA LEU A 290 16.27 -2.00 13.18
C LEU A 290 16.35 -2.54 11.73
N SER A 291 16.02 -1.71 10.74
CA SER A 291 16.12 -2.07 9.30
C SER A 291 17.56 -2.35 8.88
N LEU A 292 18.54 -1.56 9.34
CA LEU A 292 19.95 -1.78 9.04
C LEU A 292 20.45 -3.09 9.63
N GLN A 293 20.10 -3.40 10.88
CA GLN A 293 20.40 -4.69 11.52
C GLN A 293 19.74 -5.87 10.80
N ALA A 294 18.59 -5.64 10.18
CA ALA A 294 17.81 -6.67 9.50
C ALA A 294 18.48 -7.20 8.21
N ARG A 295 19.55 -6.56 7.71
CA ARG A 295 20.38 -7.14 6.65
C ARG A 295 20.87 -8.53 7.05
N GLU A 296 21.32 -8.70 8.31
CA GLU A 296 21.82 -9.96 8.86
C GLU A 296 20.77 -10.72 9.69
N GLN A 297 19.83 -9.99 10.31
CA GLN A 297 18.83 -10.56 11.21
C GLN A 297 17.40 -10.11 10.84
N PRO A 298 16.88 -10.48 9.66
CA PRO A 298 15.55 -10.05 9.21
C PRO A 298 14.43 -10.52 10.14
N ALA A 299 14.58 -11.66 10.81
CA ALA A 299 13.59 -12.20 11.73
C ALA A 299 13.27 -11.24 12.88
N LYS A 300 14.28 -10.54 13.43
CA LYS A 300 14.06 -9.56 14.50
C LYS A 300 13.17 -8.40 14.03
N PHE A 301 13.44 -7.86 12.84
CA PHE A 301 12.62 -6.80 12.24
C PHE A 301 11.18 -7.26 12.04
N VAL A 302 11.02 -8.42 11.43
CA VAL A 302 9.73 -9.02 11.12
C VAL A 302 8.92 -9.28 12.38
N LEU A 303 9.54 -9.82 13.44
CA LEU A 303 8.88 -10.08 14.73
C LEU A 303 8.46 -8.77 15.43
N VAL A 304 9.33 -7.74 15.44
CA VAL A 304 8.98 -6.44 16.01
C VAL A 304 7.82 -5.80 15.24
N MET A 305 7.88 -5.80 13.92
CA MET A 305 6.80 -5.28 13.08
C MET A 305 5.50 -6.07 13.29
N PHE A 306 5.58 -7.40 13.40
CA PHE A 306 4.42 -8.24 13.71
C PHE A 306 3.80 -7.88 15.06
N ALA A 307 4.63 -7.80 16.12
CA ALA A 307 4.14 -7.49 17.47
C ALA A 307 3.45 -6.11 17.51
N VAL A 308 4.06 -5.08 16.92
CA VAL A 308 3.45 -3.74 16.84
C VAL A 308 2.15 -3.77 16.02
N THR A 309 2.16 -4.46 14.86
CA THR A 309 0.96 -4.59 14.03
C THR A 309 -0.15 -5.31 14.77
N ALA A 310 0.14 -6.42 15.46
CA ALA A 310 -0.84 -7.18 16.22
C ALA A 310 -1.46 -6.34 17.35
N VAL A 311 -0.63 -5.63 18.13
CA VAL A 311 -1.07 -4.75 19.21
C VAL A 311 -1.98 -3.63 18.71
N LEU A 312 -1.69 -3.05 17.55
CA LEU A 312 -2.47 -1.95 16.98
C LEU A 312 -3.74 -2.44 16.25
N TYR A 313 -3.67 -3.60 15.58
CA TYR A 313 -4.74 -4.10 14.74
C TYR A 313 -5.80 -4.92 15.49
N ILE A 314 -5.38 -5.83 16.39
CA ILE A 314 -6.29 -6.77 17.03
C ILE A 314 -7.38 -6.05 17.87
N PRO A 315 -7.07 -5.05 18.70
CA PRO A 315 -8.10 -4.31 19.43
C PRO A 315 -9.10 -3.63 18.50
N GLY A 316 -8.63 -2.99 17.43
CA GLY A 316 -9.50 -2.39 16.42
C GLY A 316 -10.40 -3.41 15.73
N ARG A 317 -9.87 -4.60 15.44
CA ARG A 317 -10.62 -5.71 14.87
C ARG A 317 -11.71 -6.24 15.82
N ILE A 318 -11.38 -6.40 17.10
CA ILE A 318 -12.33 -6.86 18.13
C ILE A 318 -13.47 -5.83 18.32
N TYR A 319 -13.12 -4.55 18.36
CA TYR A 319 -14.07 -3.48 18.64
C TYR A 319 -14.98 -3.15 17.44
N PHE A 320 -14.41 -3.04 16.24
CA PHE A 320 -15.14 -2.63 15.03
C PHE A 320 -15.60 -3.81 14.18
N GLY A 321 -15.04 -5.01 14.36
CA GLY A 321 -15.27 -6.14 13.47
C GLY A 321 -14.66 -5.96 12.07
N ALA A 322 -14.99 -6.89 11.16
CA ALA A 322 -14.44 -6.89 9.80
C ALA A 322 -15.15 -5.95 8.84
N GLY A 323 -16.43 -5.73 9.03
CA GLY A 323 -17.34 -5.14 8.03
C GLY A 323 -17.64 -3.66 8.22
N ASN A 324 -17.12 -3.02 9.27
CA ASN A 324 -17.46 -1.63 9.57
C ASN A 324 -16.56 -0.66 8.83
N TRP A 325 -17.19 0.17 7.99
CA TRP A 325 -16.53 1.23 7.25
C TRP A 325 -16.86 2.59 7.83
N PHE A 326 -15.88 3.45 7.91
CA PHE A 326 -16.09 4.89 8.01
C PHE A 326 -16.49 5.38 6.64
N GLU A 327 -17.58 6.15 6.57
CA GLU A 327 -18.09 6.72 5.32
C GLU A 327 -18.53 8.16 5.56
N PHE A 328 -17.89 9.07 4.85
CA PHE A 328 -18.24 10.49 4.81
C PHE A 328 -18.06 11.01 3.38
N GLY A 329 -19.17 11.11 2.64
CA GLY A 329 -19.11 11.34 1.21
C GLY A 329 -18.23 10.28 0.52
N PRO A 330 -17.27 10.69 -0.34
CA PRO A 330 -16.37 9.75 -1.01
C PRO A 330 -15.22 9.25 -0.11
N PHE A 331 -15.13 9.73 1.14
CA PHE A 331 -14.09 9.29 2.07
C PHE A 331 -14.56 8.06 2.80
N SER A 332 -14.05 6.90 2.42
CA SER A 332 -14.34 5.65 3.12
C SER A 332 -13.05 4.94 3.50
N VAL A 333 -13.06 4.28 4.66
CA VAL A 333 -11.96 3.42 5.12
C VAL A 333 -12.49 2.40 6.12
N GLN A 334 -11.93 1.21 6.10
CA GLN A 334 -12.30 0.17 7.06
C GLN A 334 -11.74 0.49 8.44
N HIS A 335 -12.63 0.75 9.44
CA HIS A 335 -12.23 1.19 10.78
C HIS A 335 -11.19 0.28 11.42
N GLY A 336 -11.43 -1.03 11.41
CA GLY A 336 -10.55 -2.01 12.05
C GLY A 336 -9.16 -2.12 11.42
N ARG A 337 -8.93 -1.56 10.21
CA ARG A 337 -7.65 -1.70 9.49
C ARG A 337 -6.82 -0.41 9.41
N VAL A 338 -7.33 0.73 9.87
CA VAL A 338 -6.62 2.02 9.75
C VAL A 338 -5.24 1.96 10.41
N LEU A 339 -5.16 1.44 11.64
CA LEU A 339 -3.89 1.35 12.38
C LEU A 339 -2.94 0.30 11.77
N LEU A 340 -3.45 -0.77 11.18
CA LEU A 340 -2.65 -1.72 10.40
C LEU A 340 -1.99 -1.02 9.22
N TYR A 341 -2.74 -0.26 8.43
CA TYR A 341 -2.21 0.49 7.29
C TYR A 341 -1.18 1.55 7.72
N ALA A 342 -1.47 2.28 8.79
CA ALA A 342 -0.53 3.24 9.36
C ALA A 342 0.77 2.57 9.83
N CYS A 343 0.68 1.40 10.49
CA CYS A 343 1.83 0.62 10.92
C CYS A 343 2.73 0.25 9.71
N TYR A 344 2.16 -0.34 8.67
CA TYR A 344 2.93 -0.71 7.46
C TYR A 344 3.55 0.52 6.79
N PHE A 345 2.82 1.62 6.69
CA PHE A 345 3.32 2.87 6.12
C PHE A 345 4.51 3.42 6.91
N PHE A 346 4.43 3.52 8.24
CA PHE A 346 5.50 4.08 9.06
C PHE A 346 6.72 3.14 9.16
N PHE A 347 6.51 1.81 9.18
CA PHE A 347 7.64 0.88 9.03
C PHE A 347 8.31 1.03 7.66
N GLY A 348 7.53 1.19 6.60
CA GLY A 348 8.06 1.54 5.27
C GLY A 348 8.87 2.84 5.29
N ALA A 349 8.33 3.90 5.92
CA ALA A 349 9.02 5.18 6.03
C ALA A 349 10.34 5.06 6.81
N GLY A 350 10.37 4.27 7.89
CA GLY A 350 11.58 4.01 8.67
C GLY A 350 12.63 3.19 7.89
N ILE A 351 12.22 2.19 7.11
CA ILE A 351 13.12 1.48 6.17
C ILE A 351 13.71 2.46 5.14
N GLY A 352 12.90 3.42 4.70
CA GLY A 352 13.28 4.42 3.69
C GLY A 352 14.22 5.52 4.16
N VAL A 353 14.43 5.72 5.48
CA VAL A 353 15.29 6.79 6.03
C VAL A 353 16.70 6.70 5.49
N ALA A 354 17.28 5.50 5.44
CA ALA A 354 18.60 5.24 4.92
C ALA A 354 18.57 4.79 3.45
N ASN A 355 19.70 4.30 2.97
CA ASN A 355 19.78 3.68 1.65
C ASN A 355 19.01 2.36 1.63
N LEU A 356 18.01 2.23 0.77
CA LEU A 356 17.20 1.03 0.57
C LEU A 356 18.02 -0.24 0.33
N ASN A 357 19.20 -0.11 -0.28
CA ASN A 357 20.09 -1.22 -0.59
C ASN A 357 21.02 -1.62 0.58
N GLY A 358 21.00 -0.87 1.68
CA GLY A 358 21.93 -1.09 2.81
C GLY A 358 21.37 -1.88 3.98
N GLY A 359 20.04 -2.07 4.05
CA GLY A 359 19.33 -2.67 5.20
C GLY A 359 18.55 -3.92 4.85
N LEU A 360 17.33 -4.01 5.38
CA LEU A 360 16.41 -5.14 5.18
C LEU A 360 16.20 -5.51 3.70
N LEU A 361 16.14 -4.52 2.81
CA LEU A 361 15.88 -4.71 1.37
C LEU A 361 17.15 -4.87 0.54
N ALA A 362 18.29 -5.15 1.16
CA ALA A 362 19.53 -5.43 0.44
C ALA A 362 19.39 -6.72 -0.39
N ALA A 363 19.73 -6.68 -1.68
CA ALA A 363 19.64 -7.84 -2.57
C ALA A 363 20.58 -8.99 -2.15
N ASP A 364 21.68 -8.67 -1.47
CA ASP A 364 22.62 -9.63 -0.89
C ASP A 364 22.32 -9.98 0.58
N GLY A 365 21.27 -9.40 1.17
CA GLY A 365 20.84 -9.61 2.56
C GLY A 365 20.21 -10.97 2.79
N ARG A 366 20.04 -11.33 4.06
CA ARG A 366 19.44 -12.62 4.46
C ARG A 366 17.97 -12.73 4.08
N LEU A 367 17.22 -11.64 4.00
CA LEU A 367 15.84 -11.65 3.53
C LEU A 367 15.75 -12.25 2.12
N ALA A 368 16.57 -11.76 1.19
CA ALA A 368 16.61 -12.24 -0.19
C ALA A 368 17.09 -13.70 -0.31
N LYS A 369 17.91 -14.19 0.63
CA LYS A 369 18.47 -15.56 0.63
C LYS A 369 17.54 -16.59 1.26
N GLY A 370 16.64 -16.19 2.15
CA GLY A 370 15.83 -17.06 3.01
C GLY A 370 14.46 -17.44 2.44
N ASN A 371 14.30 -17.65 1.12
CA ASN A 371 13.01 -17.83 0.47
C ASN A 371 12.14 -18.96 1.02
N TRP A 372 12.72 -20.11 1.33
CA TRP A 372 11.95 -21.30 1.71
C TRP A 372 11.24 -21.18 3.05
N ILE A 373 11.76 -20.37 3.98
CA ILE A 373 11.12 -20.15 5.28
C ILE A 373 9.77 -19.47 5.16
N TRP A 374 9.56 -18.69 4.08
CA TRP A 374 8.30 -17.98 3.87
C TRP A 374 7.15 -18.90 3.52
N ILE A 375 7.40 -20.08 2.94
CA ILE A 375 6.36 -21.04 2.58
C ILE A 375 5.56 -21.48 3.82
N PRO A 376 6.16 -22.13 4.84
CA PRO A 376 5.40 -22.52 6.03
C PRO A 376 4.87 -21.31 6.80
N THR A 377 5.64 -20.20 6.86
CA THR A 377 5.22 -18.98 7.57
C THR A 377 3.97 -18.35 6.96
N VAL A 378 3.74 -18.50 5.66
CA VAL A 378 2.52 -18.05 4.95
C VAL A 378 1.40 -19.10 5.06
N LEU A 379 1.72 -20.39 4.84
CA LEU A 379 0.69 -21.43 4.77
C LEU A 379 0.01 -21.69 6.11
N ILE A 380 0.77 -21.70 7.22
CA ILE A 380 0.21 -21.97 8.55
C ILE A 380 -0.90 -20.98 8.91
N PRO A 381 -0.67 -19.65 8.96
CA PRO A 381 -1.73 -18.71 9.31
C PRO A 381 -2.86 -18.69 8.29
N TYR A 382 -2.58 -18.96 7.01
CA TYR A 382 -3.59 -19.06 5.99
C TYR A 382 -4.55 -20.24 6.21
N CYS A 383 -4.02 -21.42 6.51
CA CYS A 383 -4.84 -22.58 6.87
C CYS A 383 -5.63 -22.34 8.16
N CYS A 384 -5.05 -21.65 9.16
CA CYS A 384 -5.77 -21.28 10.37
C CYS A 384 -6.93 -20.30 10.08
N MET A 385 -6.72 -19.33 9.19
CA MET A 385 -7.80 -18.41 8.77
C MET A 385 -8.93 -19.17 8.07
N TRP A 386 -8.62 -20.15 7.22
CA TRP A 386 -9.63 -21.03 6.61
C TRP A 386 -10.36 -21.88 7.65
N GLY A 387 -9.66 -22.42 8.62
CA GLY A 387 -10.28 -23.13 9.76
C GLY A 387 -11.26 -22.22 10.52
N LEU A 388 -10.90 -20.94 10.71
CA LEU A 388 -11.78 -19.97 11.33
C LEU A 388 -12.99 -19.60 10.43
N VAL A 389 -12.83 -19.53 9.12
CA VAL A 389 -13.97 -19.35 8.19
C VAL A 389 -14.91 -20.54 8.28
N TYR A 390 -14.38 -21.77 8.37
CA TYR A 390 -15.19 -22.97 8.60
C TYR A 390 -15.93 -22.91 9.94
N ILE A 391 -15.23 -22.56 11.04
CA ILE A 391 -15.84 -22.41 12.37
C ILE A 391 -16.98 -21.36 12.35
N LYS A 392 -16.75 -20.22 11.69
CA LYS A 392 -17.78 -19.19 11.54
C LYS A 392 -19.02 -19.71 10.83
N ARG A 393 -18.82 -20.48 9.76
CA ARG A 393 -19.91 -20.94 8.90
C ARG A 393 -20.67 -22.11 9.50
N GLU A 394 -19.96 -23.16 9.92
CA GLU A 394 -20.56 -24.45 10.29
C GLU A 394 -20.81 -24.59 11.79
N ILE A 395 -20.04 -23.88 12.65
CA ILE A 395 -20.18 -24.01 14.10
C ILE A 395 -20.93 -22.83 14.71
N LEU A 396 -20.59 -21.60 14.26
CA LEU A 396 -21.22 -20.38 14.74
C LEU A 396 -22.44 -19.96 13.90
N GLU A 397 -22.76 -20.71 12.83
CA GLU A 397 -23.95 -20.48 11.97
C GLU A 397 -24.06 -19.03 11.46
N ASN A 398 -22.93 -18.41 11.14
CA ASN A 398 -22.84 -17.02 10.64
C ASN A 398 -23.57 -15.98 11.51
N PRO A 399 -23.25 -15.82 12.80
CA PRO A 399 -23.93 -14.88 13.66
C PRO A 399 -23.75 -13.44 13.17
N VAL A 400 -24.72 -12.58 13.46
CA VAL A 400 -24.69 -11.14 13.12
C VAL A 400 -23.49 -10.46 13.77
N GLN A 401 -23.19 -10.84 15.03
CA GLN A 401 -22.00 -10.39 15.75
C GLN A 401 -21.14 -11.59 16.13
N LEU A 402 -19.90 -11.55 15.70
CA LEU A 402 -18.94 -12.59 16.04
C LEU A 402 -18.44 -12.42 17.47
N PRO A 403 -18.17 -13.51 18.21
CA PRO A 403 -17.59 -13.43 19.55
C PRO A 403 -16.22 -12.73 19.53
N HIS A 404 -15.89 -11.98 20.58
CA HIS A 404 -14.62 -11.25 20.69
C HIS A 404 -13.39 -12.17 20.59
N TRP A 405 -13.48 -13.38 21.14
CA TRP A 405 -12.40 -14.36 21.02
C TRP A 405 -12.14 -14.75 19.56
N TYR A 406 -13.22 -14.89 18.76
CA TYR A 406 -13.11 -15.21 17.33
C TYR A 406 -12.40 -14.07 16.58
N GLU A 407 -12.85 -12.83 16.78
CA GLU A 407 -12.27 -11.65 16.16
C GLU A 407 -10.80 -11.46 16.56
N GLY A 408 -10.45 -11.75 17.81
CA GLY A 408 -9.07 -11.70 18.31
C GLY A 408 -8.17 -12.74 17.66
N ILE A 409 -8.59 -14.01 17.61
CA ILE A 409 -7.84 -15.11 17.00
C ILE A 409 -7.71 -14.90 15.49
N TYR A 410 -8.80 -14.52 14.83
CA TYR A 410 -8.77 -14.20 13.40
C TYR A 410 -7.84 -13.03 13.12
N GLY A 411 -7.88 -11.97 13.91
CA GLY A 411 -7.01 -10.80 13.81
C GLY A 411 -5.53 -11.18 13.97
N PHE A 412 -5.20 -12.10 14.87
CA PHE A 412 -3.84 -12.59 15.06
C PHE A 412 -3.31 -13.32 13.80
N PHE A 413 -4.06 -14.27 13.27
CA PHE A 413 -3.65 -14.99 12.06
C PHE A 413 -3.65 -14.11 10.82
N PHE A 414 -4.58 -13.16 10.73
CA PHE A 414 -4.61 -12.17 9.66
C PHE A 414 -3.35 -11.28 9.67
N ALA A 415 -2.95 -10.76 10.84
CA ALA A 415 -1.74 -9.95 10.98
C ALA A 415 -0.48 -10.77 10.65
N TRP A 416 -0.42 -12.04 11.11
CA TRP A 416 0.68 -12.94 10.80
C TRP A 416 0.74 -13.24 9.31
N PHE A 417 -0.37 -13.64 8.68
CA PHE A 417 -0.43 -13.94 7.25
C PHE A 417 -0.05 -12.71 6.41
N SER A 418 -0.65 -11.56 6.71
CA SER A 418 -0.36 -10.28 6.02
C SER A 418 1.14 -9.98 6.03
N MET A 419 1.78 -10.07 7.20
CA MET A 419 3.21 -9.83 7.34
C MET A 419 4.04 -10.86 6.58
N ALA A 420 3.75 -12.15 6.75
CA ALA A 420 4.50 -13.24 6.15
C ALA A 420 4.49 -13.17 4.61
N ILE A 421 3.32 -12.92 4.01
CA ILE A 421 3.20 -12.86 2.56
C ILE A 421 3.82 -11.57 1.99
N VAL A 422 3.74 -10.44 2.69
CA VAL A 422 4.41 -9.19 2.28
C VAL A 422 5.92 -9.38 2.22
N PHE A 423 6.55 -9.94 3.26
CA PHE A 423 7.98 -10.19 3.25
C PHE A 423 8.38 -11.35 2.35
N GLY A 424 7.52 -12.36 2.20
CA GLY A 424 7.70 -13.44 1.23
C GLY A 424 7.76 -12.93 -0.21
N ILE A 425 6.85 -12.04 -0.61
CA ILE A 425 6.84 -11.41 -1.94
C ILE A 425 8.07 -10.52 -2.12
N LEU A 426 8.44 -9.69 -1.11
CA LEU A 426 9.65 -8.89 -1.17
C LEU A 426 10.91 -9.75 -1.30
N ALA A 427 11.03 -10.81 -0.51
CA ALA A 427 12.12 -11.77 -0.59
C ALA A 427 12.22 -12.41 -1.98
N PHE A 428 11.07 -12.79 -2.56
CA PHE A 428 11.01 -13.35 -3.91
C PHE A 428 11.53 -12.36 -4.96
N PHE A 429 11.03 -11.13 -5.00
CA PHE A 429 11.48 -10.17 -6.00
C PHE A 429 12.94 -9.72 -5.80
N LEU A 430 13.41 -9.62 -4.55
CA LEU A 430 14.82 -9.34 -4.25
C LEU A 430 15.73 -10.50 -4.68
N ARG A 431 15.30 -11.74 -4.47
CA ARG A 431 16.07 -12.95 -4.82
C ARG A 431 16.19 -13.14 -6.33
N PHE A 432 15.08 -12.92 -7.04
CA PHE A 432 14.99 -13.17 -8.47
C PHE A 432 15.10 -11.89 -9.29
N GLU A 433 15.84 -10.90 -8.77
CA GLU A 433 16.19 -9.69 -9.53
C GLU A 433 17.10 -10.09 -10.71
N ARG A 434 16.50 -10.27 -11.88
CA ARG A 434 17.23 -10.60 -13.12
C ARG A 434 17.57 -9.33 -13.88
N ALA A 435 18.80 -9.26 -14.39
CA ALA A 435 19.16 -8.29 -15.42
C ALA A 435 18.42 -8.67 -16.72
N GLY A 436 17.44 -7.88 -17.13
CA GLY A 436 16.63 -8.11 -18.31
C GLY A 436 15.24 -7.50 -18.19
N ARG A 437 14.59 -7.26 -19.32
CA ARG A 437 13.23 -6.72 -19.33
C ARG A 437 12.23 -7.84 -19.13
N SER A 438 11.33 -7.66 -18.17
CA SER A 438 10.16 -8.50 -17.97
C SER A 438 8.91 -7.75 -18.41
N ILE A 439 7.78 -8.46 -18.53
CA ILE A 439 6.48 -7.82 -18.77
C ILE A 439 6.11 -6.84 -17.66
N LEU A 440 6.48 -7.13 -16.42
CA LEU A 440 6.27 -6.22 -15.29
C LEU A 440 7.03 -4.91 -15.45
N ASP A 441 8.24 -4.95 -16.05
CA ASP A 441 9.01 -3.74 -16.34
C ASP A 441 8.37 -2.91 -17.46
N ALA A 442 7.73 -3.56 -18.45
CA ALA A 442 7.00 -2.88 -19.52
C ALA A 442 5.75 -2.15 -19.00
N MET A 443 5.03 -2.77 -18.06
CA MET A 443 3.80 -2.22 -17.45
C MET A 443 4.09 -1.21 -16.34
N GLN A 444 5.28 -1.22 -15.76
CA GLN A 444 5.63 -0.43 -14.57
C GLN A 444 5.37 1.08 -14.71
N PRO A 445 5.66 1.75 -15.84
CA PRO A 445 5.36 3.18 -15.98
C PRO A 445 3.87 3.49 -15.89
N ASP A 446 3.02 2.52 -16.23
CA ASP A 446 1.58 2.67 -16.39
C ASP A 446 0.79 2.05 -15.22
N ALA A 447 1.48 1.37 -14.27
CA ALA A 447 0.85 0.61 -13.18
C ALA A 447 -0.11 1.46 -12.33
N PHE A 448 0.24 2.71 -12.05
CA PHE A 448 -0.62 3.62 -11.28
C PHE A 448 -1.88 4.02 -12.08
N GLY A 449 -1.77 4.33 -13.35
CA GLY A 449 -2.92 4.62 -14.22
C GLY A 449 -3.83 3.41 -14.37
N MET A 450 -3.26 2.21 -14.56
CA MET A 450 -4.02 0.96 -14.58
C MET A 450 -4.82 0.78 -13.28
N PHE A 451 -4.20 1.05 -12.12
CA PHE A 451 -4.89 1.02 -10.82
C PHE A 451 -6.05 2.03 -10.75
N LEU A 452 -5.92 3.23 -11.30
CA LEU A 452 -6.98 4.24 -11.25
C LEU A 452 -8.20 3.88 -12.10
N ILE A 453 -7.98 3.33 -13.29
CA ILE A 453 -9.04 3.17 -14.30
C ILE A 453 -9.58 1.74 -14.43
N HIS A 454 -8.99 0.73 -13.76
CA HIS A 454 -9.44 -0.66 -13.91
C HIS A 454 -10.88 -0.88 -13.43
N TYR A 455 -11.30 -0.12 -12.41
CA TYR A 455 -12.55 -0.44 -11.69
C TYR A 455 -13.80 -0.28 -12.57
N PRO A 456 -14.03 0.82 -13.32
CA PRO A 456 -15.12 0.87 -14.26
C PRO A 456 -15.03 -0.21 -15.33
N ILE A 457 -13.83 -0.49 -15.84
CA ILE A 457 -13.64 -1.51 -16.86
C ILE A 457 -14.11 -2.88 -16.35
N VAL A 458 -13.66 -3.30 -15.17
CA VAL A 458 -14.02 -4.61 -14.62
C VAL A 458 -15.51 -4.71 -14.31
N LEU A 459 -16.13 -3.66 -13.72
CA LEU A 459 -17.57 -3.69 -13.40
C LEU A 459 -18.46 -3.71 -14.63
N TRP A 460 -18.10 -2.98 -15.69
CA TRP A 460 -18.85 -3.04 -16.96
C TRP A 460 -18.68 -4.37 -17.67
N LEU A 461 -17.49 -4.98 -17.66
CA LEU A 461 -17.29 -6.33 -18.18
C LEU A 461 -18.13 -7.35 -17.42
N GLN A 462 -18.18 -7.27 -16.09
CA GLN A 462 -19.00 -8.13 -15.24
C GLN A 462 -20.51 -7.91 -15.49
N TYR A 463 -20.93 -6.67 -15.75
CA TYR A 463 -22.30 -6.34 -16.12
C TYR A 463 -22.70 -7.03 -17.42
N TRP A 464 -21.89 -6.90 -18.48
CA TRP A 464 -22.19 -7.52 -19.79
C TRP A 464 -22.11 -9.05 -19.78
N MET A 465 -21.31 -9.63 -18.89
CA MET A 465 -21.18 -11.09 -18.77
C MET A 465 -22.18 -11.72 -17.80
N PHE A 466 -22.99 -10.91 -17.13
CA PHE A 466 -23.86 -11.42 -16.07
C PHE A 466 -24.80 -12.52 -16.54
N ASP A 467 -25.53 -12.28 -17.65
CA ASP A 467 -26.53 -13.20 -18.21
C ASP A 467 -25.91 -14.30 -19.07
N LEU A 468 -24.59 -14.28 -19.26
CA LEU A 468 -23.92 -15.33 -20.05
C LEU A 468 -23.84 -16.63 -19.23
N GLU A 469 -24.22 -17.74 -19.85
CA GLU A 469 -24.13 -19.09 -19.27
C GLU A 469 -22.69 -19.64 -19.28
N LEU A 470 -21.73 -18.83 -18.82
CA LEU A 470 -20.33 -19.21 -18.72
C LEU A 470 -20.00 -19.63 -17.27
N PRO A 471 -19.07 -20.58 -17.07
CA PRO A 471 -18.57 -20.91 -15.75
C PRO A 471 -17.89 -19.69 -15.08
N ALA A 472 -17.97 -19.59 -13.75
CA ALA A 472 -17.33 -18.53 -12.98
C ALA A 472 -15.84 -18.30 -13.33
N ILE A 473 -15.11 -19.40 -13.56
CA ILE A 473 -13.68 -19.35 -13.93
C ILE A 473 -13.51 -18.65 -15.28
N ALA A 474 -14.34 -18.98 -16.30
CA ALA A 474 -14.25 -18.37 -17.60
C ALA A 474 -14.58 -16.87 -17.54
N LYS A 475 -15.69 -16.49 -16.86
CA LYS A 475 -16.06 -15.08 -16.65
C LYS A 475 -14.94 -14.30 -15.98
N ALA A 476 -14.37 -14.84 -14.90
CA ALA A 476 -13.30 -14.19 -14.15
C ALA A 476 -12.02 -13.99 -14.97
N LEU A 477 -11.59 -15.01 -15.74
CA LEU A 477 -10.39 -14.91 -16.58
C LEU A 477 -10.57 -13.94 -17.75
N ILE A 478 -11.73 -13.92 -18.37
CA ILE A 478 -12.09 -12.94 -19.42
C ILE A 478 -12.09 -11.53 -18.81
N ALA A 479 -12.78 -11.34 -17.69
CA ALA A 479 -12.81 -10.05 -16.99
C ALA A 479 -11.39 -9.56 -16.64
N PHE A 480 -10.56 -10.43 -16.07
CA PHE A 480 -9.19 -10.09 -15.71
C PHE A 480 -8.34 -9.74 -16.94
N GLY A 481 -8.31 -10.62 -17.95
CA GLY A 481 -7.50 -10.42 -19.15
C GLY A 481 -7.86 -9.12 -19.90
N LEU A 482 -9.17 -8.90 -20.12
CA LEU A 482 -9.64 -7.66 -20.75
C LEU A 482 -9.39 -6.42 -19.88
N THR A 483 -9.58 -6.52 -18.56
CA THR A 483 -9.29 -5.41 -17.65
C THR A 483 -7.82 -5.01 -17.71
N VAL A 484 -6.89 -5.98 -17.70
CA VAL A 484 -5.46 -5.71 -17.85
C VAL A 484 -5.16 -5.02 -19.18
N LEU A 485 -5.62 -5.57 -20.28
CA LEU A 485 -5.34 -5.04 -21.64
C LEU A 485 -5.93 -3.63 -21.81
N LEU A 486 -7.21 -3.46 -21.48
CA LEU A 486 -7.90 -2.18 -21.65
C LEU A 486 -7.38 -1.09 -20.71
N SER A 487 -7.10 -1.42 -19.43
CA SER A 487 -6.55 -0.44 -18.50
C SER A 487 -5.13 -0.04 -18.85
N TRP A 488 -4.31 -0.97 -19.33
CA TRP A 488 -2.95 -0.67 -19.78
C TRP A 488 -2.97 0.19 -21.05
N GLY A 489 -3.73 -0.21 -22.06
CA GLY A 489 -3.87 0.56 -23.30
C GLY A 489 -4.42 1.95 -23.06
N ALA A 490 -5.49 2.08 -22.26
CA ALA A 490 -6.06 3.38 -21.90
C ALA A 490 -5.06 4.26 -21.13
N THR A 491 -4.28 3.70 -20.22
CA THR A 491 -3.23 4.46 -19.49
C THR A 491 -2.16 4.98 -20.45
N ILE A 492 -1.69 4.16 -21.40
CA ILE A 492 -0.72 4.61 -22.41
C ILE A 492 -1.29 5.77 -23.23
N LEU A 493 -2.57 5.72 -23.60
CA LEU A 493 -3.23 6.81 -24.33
C LEU A 493 -3.40 8.08 -23.49
N LEU A 494 -3.86 7.94 -22.23
CA LEU A 494 -4.02 9.08 -21.31
C LEU A 494 -2.70 9.79 -21.06
N ARG A 495 -1.60 9.08 -20.94
CA ARG A 495 -0.26 9.68 -20.75
C ARG A 495 0.25 10.47 -21.96
N LYS A 496 -0.38 10.36 -23.14
CA LYS A 496 -0.07 11.23 -24.29
C LYS A 496 -0.70 12.62 -24.13
N ILE A 497 -1.70 12.79 -23.26
CA ILE A 497 -2.34 14.07 -23.00
C ILE A 497 -1.35 14.97 -22.22
N PRO A 498 -1.10 16.22 -22.67
CA PRO A 498 -0.26 17.16 -21.93
C PRO A 498 -0.74 17.34 -20.49
N GLY A 499 0.16 17.22 -19.52
CA GLY A 499 -0.17 17.32 -18.09
C GLY A 499 -0.56 16.00 -17.43
N ALA A 500 -1.24 15.08 -18.09
CA ALA A 500 -1.68 13.80 -17.51
C ALA A 500 -0.50 12.95 -17.00
N LYS A 501 0.64 12.96 -17.71
CA LYS A 501 1.83 12.21 -17.30
C LYS A 501 2.53 12.73 -16.02
N HIS A 502 2.13 13.91 -15.51
CA HIS A 502 2.61 14.41 -14.22
C HIS A 502 1.79 13.85 -13.05
N VAL A 503 0.61 13.33 -13.36
CA VAL A 503 -0.33 12.72 -12.42
C VAL A 503 -0.29 11.21 -12.51
N LEU A 504 -0.27 10.65 -13.72
CA LEU A 504 -0.15 9.24 -14.08
C LEU A 504 1.33 8.89 -14.32
#